data_9633a9b4316175268f2c30d9ee6ca2a3
#
_entry.id   9633a9b4316175268f2c30d9ee6ca2a3
#
_cell.length_a   1.000
_cell.length_b   1.000
_cell.length_c   1.000
_cell.angle_alpha   90.00
_cell.angle_beta   90.00
_cell.angle_gamma   90.00
#
_symmetry.space_group_name_H-M   'P 1'
#
loop_
_entity.id
_entity.type
_entity.pdbx_description
1 polymer ?
#
loop_
_entity_poly.entity_id
_entity_poly.type
_entity_poly.pdbx_seq_one_letter_code
_entity_poly.pdbx_strand_id
1 'polypeptide(L)'
;RPALLLGRRHISHFREYYLKIVAEGQADFCSKSIQSALYPFSKIYGFAVKTRIFFYRKGVLKATRLPVPVISVGNITLGGTGKTPFIEYLARYLDEKGKKSAILSRGYAAAIRQKSGDTAQSACNDEYLVFQENIPYVPNLLNKDRVAAGLEAIRDFQAECLLLDDGFQHLQLARDLDIVIIDALNPFGYDYLTPRGMLREPLEALKRADVIALTHVDQCSPGAVERIIDRLRKIAGPIPVVKT
;
A
#
# COMPACT_ATOMS: atom_id res chain seq x y z
N ARG A 1 -26.30 2.97 -19.19
CA ARG A 1 -25.17 3.85 -18.77
C ARG A 1 -25.42 4.75 -17.55
N PRO A 2 -26.65 5.00 -17.02
CA PRO A 2 -26.85 5.81 -15.80
C PRO A 2 -26.58 5.07 -14.49
N ALA A 3 -26.73 3.75 -14.43
CA ALA A 3 -26.56 2.98 -13.18
C ALA A 3 -25.10 2.92 -12.64
N LEU A 4 -24.11 3.00 -13.53
CA LEU A 4 -22.68 3.00 -13.16
C LEU A 4 -22.21 4.31 -12.53
N LEU A 5 -22.84 5.43 -12.89
CA LEU A 5 -22.57 6.75 -12.33
C LEU A 5 -23.15 6.92 -10.93
N LEU A 6 -24.28 6.28 -10.65
CA LEU A 6 -24.93 6.26 -9.34
C LEU A 6 -24.09 5.50 -8.29
N GLY A 7 -23.53 4.36 -8.67
CA GLY A 7 -22.66 3.57 -7.77
C GLY A 7 -21.37 4.31 -7.37
N ARG A 8 -20.73 5.04 -8.27
CA ARG A 8 -19.51 5.83 -7.97
C ARG A 8 -19.81 7.03 -7.04
N ARG A 9 -20.96 7.69 -7.19
CA ARG A 9 -21.38 8.78 -6.30
C ARG A 9 -21.65 8.30 -4.87
N HIS A 10 -22.29 7.15 -4.67
CA HIS A 10 -22.55 6.61 -3.34
C HIS A 10 -21.26 6.19 -2.62
N ILE A 11 -20.28 5.60 -3.31
CA ILE A 11 -19.00 5.22 -2.73
C ILE A 11 -18.18 6.45 -2.32
N SER A 12 -18.21 7.52 -3.13
CA SER A 12 -17.50 8.78 -2.79
C SER A 12 -18.12 9.44 -1.54
N HIS A 13 -19.42 9.51 -1.42
CA HIS A 13 -20.11 10.04 -0.26
C HIS A 13 -19.85 9.23 1.02
N PHE A 14 -19.83 7.90 0.92
CA PHE A 14 -19.51 7.04 2.06
C PHE A 14 -18.05 7.25 2.52
N ARG A 15 -17.13 7.35 1.58
CA ARG A 15 -15.71 7.62 1.88
C ARG A 15 -15.53 9.00 2.55
N GLU A 16 -16.17 10.05 2.02
CA GLU A 16 -16.12 11.39 2.60
C GLU A 16 -16.74 11.42 4.01
N TYR A 17 -17.86 10.75 4.19
CA TYR A 17 -18.52 10.64 5.48
C TYR A 17 -17.66 9.88 6.49
N TYR A 18 -17.07 8.77 6.06
CA TYR A 18 -16.13 8.03 6.91
C TYR A 18 -14.91 8.87 7.30
N LEU A 19 -14.32 9.61 6.35
CA LEU A 19 -13.20 10.50 6.63
C LEU A 19 -13.57 11.61 7.62
N LYS A 20 -14.77 12.18 7.51
CA LYS A 20 -15.28 13.17 8.49
C LYS A 20 -15.43 12.59 9.90
N ILE A 21 -15.90 11.35 10.01
CA ILE A 21 -16.04 10.67 11.31
C ILE A 21 -14.66 10.39 11.92
N VAL A 22 -13.68 9.97 11.11
CA VAL A 22 -12.38 9.51 11.59
C VAL A 22 -11.42 10.67 11.90
N ALA A 23 -11.56 11.82 11.22
CA ALA A 23 -10.74 13.02 11.45
C ALA A 23 -11.09 13.67 12.80
N GLU A 24 -10.19 13.60 13.76
CA GLU A 24 -10.41 14.05 15.16
C GLU A 24 -10.75 15.56 15.31
N GLY A 25 -10.45 16.39 14.30
CA GLY A 25 -10.62 17.85 14.38
C GLY A 25 -12.05 18.38 14.13
N GLN A 26 -12.99 17.56 13.68
CA GLN A 26 -14.35 17.96 13.30
C GLN A 26 -15.44 17.10 13.97
N ALA A 27 -15.11 16.43 15.07
CA ALA A 27 -16.01 15.45 15.68
C ALA A 27 -17.13 16.11 16.49
N ASP A 28 -18.33 16.17 15.90
CA ASP A 28 -19.59 16.34 16.62
C ASP A 28 -19.78 15.24 17.66
N PHE A 29 -20.69 15.44 18.62
CA PHE A 29 -21.07 14.42 19.61
C PHE A 29 -21.43 13.09 18.96
N CYS A 30 -22.09 13.09 17.82
CA CYS A 30 -22.43 11.92 17.02
C CYS A 30 -21.18 11.19 16.52
N SER A 31 -20.21 11.91 15.97
CA SER A 31 -18.95 11.35 15.46
C SER A 31 -18.13 10.71 16.59
N LYS A 32 -18.07 11.33 17.77
CA LYS A 32 -17.39 10.77 18.95
C LYS A 32 -18.03 9.47 19.42
N SER A 33 -19.36 9.41 19.42
CA SER A 33 -20.11 8.20 19.80
C SER A 33 -19.81 7.05 18.81
N ILE A 34 -19.80 7.33 17.51
CA ILE A 34 -19.45 6.36 16.46
C ILE A 34 -18.00 5.90 16.62
N GLN A 35 -17.06 6.82 16.83
CA GLN A 35 -15.65 6.48 17.05
C GLN A 35 -15.46 5.56 18.26
N SER A 36 -16.19 5.83 19.35
CA SER A 36 -16.18 4.99 20.56
C SER A 36 -16.72 3.60 20.28
N ALA A 37 -17.79 3.49 19.51
CA ALA A 37 -18.37 2.21 19.09
C ALA A 37 -17.43 1.43 18.15
N LEU A 38 -16.65 2.11 17.30
CA LEU A 38 -15.70 1.48 16.39
C LEU A 38 -14.39 1.03 17.09
N TYR A 39 -14.09 1.57 18.27
CA TYR A 39 -12.85 1.29 18.98
C TYR A 39 -12.62 -0.21 19.30
N PRO A 40 -13.59 -0.97 19.86
CA PRO A 40 -13.38 -2.39 20.13
C PRO A 40 -13.09 -3.19 18.84
N PHE A 41 -13.73 -2.86 17.72
CA PHE A 41 -13.47 -3.51 16.43
C PHE A 41 -12.04 -3.25 15.95
N SER A 42 -11.50 -2.04 16.14
CA SER A 42 -10.10 -1.73 15.84
C SER A 42 -9.13 -2.52 16.71
N LYS A 43 -9.48 -2.80 17.96
CA LYS A 43 -8.67 -3.65 18.84
C LYS A 43 -8.65 -5.11 18.38
N ILE A 44 -9.82 -5.65 18.00
CA ILE A 44 -9.94 -7.02 17.44
C ILE A 44 -9.12 -7.11 16.13
N TYR A 45 -9.29 -6.16 15.23
CA TYR A 45 -8.51 -6.10 13.99
C TYR A 45 -7.01 -6.03 14.28
N GLY A 46 -6.58 -5.14 15.20
CA GLY A 46 -5.20 -5.01 15.60
C GLY A 46 -4.62 -6.29 16.20
N PHE A 47 -5.40 -7.02 16.99
CA PHE A 47 -4.99 -8.31 17.52
C PHE A 47 -4.77 -9.34 16.41
N ALA A 48 -5.70 -9.45 15.46
CA ALA A 48 -5.58 -10.34 14.32
C ALA A 48 -4.33 -10.02 13.46
N VAL A 49 -4.08 -8.73 13.18
CA VAL A 49 -2.90 -8.29 12.43
C VAL A 49 -1.61 -8.61 13.19
N LYS A 50 -1.53 -8.31 14.50
CA LYS A 50 -0.36 -8.63 15.33
C LYS A 50 -0.09 -10.13 15.39
N THR A 51 -1.13 -10.95 15.54
CA THR A 51 -1.02 -12.41 15.54
C THR A 51 -0.48 -12.94 14.22
N ARG A 52 -0.98 -12.42 13.08
CA ARG A 52 -0.47 -12.78 11.76
C ARG A 52 1.02 -12.43 11.60
N ILE A 53 1.41 -11.22 11.95
CA ILE A 53 2.82 -10.77 11.91
C ILE A 53 3.69 -11.66 12.81
N PHE A 54 3.22 -11.99 14.01
CA PHE A 54 3.91 -12.86 14.94
C PHE A 54 4.17 -14.25 14.36
N PHE A 55 3.19 -14.86 13.69
CA PHE A 55 3.34 -16.18 13.06
C PHE A 55 4.37 -16.17 11.93
N TYR A 56 4.42 -15.10 11.08
CA TYR A 56 5.48 -14.94 10.10
C TYR A 56 6.84 -14.77 10.78
N ARG A 57 6.94 -13.94 11.81
CA ARG A 57 8.19 -13.71 12.55
C ARG A 57 8.72 -14.98 13.23
N LYS A 58 7.84 -15.86 13.71
CA LYS A 58 8.19 -17.13 14.31
C LYS A 58 8.41 -18.27 13.31
N GLY A 59 8.24 -18.01 12.02
CA GLY A 59 8.40 -19.01 10.97
C GLY A 59 7.27 -20.04 10.87
N VAL A 60 6.18 -19.87 11.64
CA VAL A 60 4.98 -20.71 11.53
C VAL A 60 4.32 -20.53 10.16
N LEU A 61 4.20 -19.27 9.73
CA LEU A 61 3.86 -18.95 8.36
C LEU A 61 5.16 -18.64 7.60
N LYS A 62 5.33 -19.27 6.44
CA LYS A 62 6.55 -19.14 5.65
C LYS A 62 6.42 -18.06 4.59
N ALA A 63 7.46 -17.25 4.44
CA ALA A 63 7.62 -16.36 3.30
C ALA A 63 8.44 -17.08 2.22
N THR A 64 7.98 -17.03 0.98
CA THR A 64 8.69 -17.61 -0.16
C THR A 64 9.70 -16.59 -0.69
N ARG A 65 10.95 -17.02 -0.87
CA ARG A 65 11.99 -16.21 -1.50
C ARG A 65 12.08 -16.56 -2.98
N LEU A 66 12.12 -15.54 -3.81
CA LEU A 66 12.35 -15.69 -5.25
C LEU A 66 13.85 -15.55 -5.59
N PRO A 67 14.29 -16.05 -6.77
CA PRO A 67 15.72 -16.04 -7.15
C PRO A 67 16.24 -14.67 -7.60
N VAL A 68 15.38 -13.64 -7.66
CA VAL A 68 15.75 -12.26 -7.98
C VAL A 68 15.36 -11.32 -6.84
N PRO A 69 16.00 -10.16 -6.69
CA PRO A 69 15.65 -9.18 -5.67
C PRO A 69 14.21 -8.71 -5.78
N VAL A 70 13.56 -8.54 -4.63
CA VAL A 70 12.19 -8.04 -4.49
C VAL A 70 12.21 -6.74 -3.69
N ILE A 71 11.82 -5.63 -4.33
CA ILE A 71 11.62 -4.33 -3.71
C ILE A 71 10.13 -4.14 -3.46
N SER A 72 9.74 -4.05 -2.20
CA SER A 72 8.36 -3.78 -1.82
C SER A 72 8.14 -2.28 -1.65
N VAL A 73 7.09 -1.76 -2.27
CA VAL A 73 6.60 -0.40 -2.04
C VAL A 73 5.20 -0.51 -1.47
N GLY A 74 5.03 -0.04 -0.25
CA GLY A 74 3.74 -0.13 0.45
C GLY A 74 3.48 1.07 1.34
N ASN A 75 2.41 1.02 2.10
CA ASN A 75 2.07 2.03 3.09
C ASN A 75 1.39 1.42 4.31
N ILE A 76 1.23 2.19 5.38
CA ILE A 76 0.57 1.75 6.61
C ILE A 76 -0.84 2.32 6.78
N THR A 77 -1.26 3.26 5.94
CA THR A 77 -2.57 3.92 6.01
C THR A 77 -3.47 3.53 4.85
N LEU A 78 -4.78 3.66 5.01
CA LEU A 78 -5.73 3.64 3.91
C LEU A 78 -5.64 4.96 3.14
N GLY A 79 -5.75 4.89 1.80
CA GLY A 79 -5.78 6.07 0.92
C GLY A 79 -4.62 6.13 -0.06
N GLY A 80 -4.64 7.14 -0.91
CA GLY A 80 -3.57 7.42 -1.88
C GLY A 80 -2.41 8.12 -1.18
N THR A 81 -1.28 7.43 -1.05
CA THR A 81 -0.07 7.95 -0.40
C THR A 81 1.05 8.24 -1.40
N GLY A 82 0.76 8.22 -2.71
CA GLY A 82 1.79 8.44 -3.74
C GLY A 82 2.62 7.20 -4.10
N LYS A 83 2.11 5.96 -3.82
CA LYS A 83 2.83 4.71 -4.18
C LYS A 83 3.07 4.58 -5.69
N THR A 84 2.03 4.81 -6.49
CA THR A 84 2.09 4.61 -7.94
C THR A 84 3.19 5.45 -8.61
N PRO A 85 3.29 6.78 -8.41
CA PRO A 85 4.39 7.58 -8.97
C PRO A 85 5.76 7.12 -8.46
N PHE A 86 5.84 6.65 -7.21
CA PHE A 86 7.10 6.17 -6.64
C PHE A 86 7.57 4.86 -7.29
N ILE A 87 6.64 3.93 -7.57
CA ILE A 87 6.94 2.69 -8.29
C ILE A 87 7.37 3.00 -9.73
N GLU A 88 6.69 3.92 -10.40
CA GLU A 88 7.09 4.36 -11.75
C GLU A 88 8.51 4.94 -11.76
N TYR A 89 8.84 5.78 -10.78
CA TYR A 89 10.19 6.31 -10.63
C TYR A 89 11.22 5.20 -10.46
N LEU A 90 10.96 4.23 -9.59
CA LEU A 90 11.85 3.10 -9.38
C LEU A 90 11.99 2.23 -10.65
N ALA A 91 10.89 1.98 -11.35
CA ALA A 91 10.91 1.20 -12.59
C ALA A 91 11.76 1.89 -13.68
N ARG A 92 11.58 3.20 -13.86
CA ARG A 92 12.41 4.01 -14.79
C ARG A 92 13.88 4.01 -14.38
N TYR A 93 14.16 4.19 -13.08
CA TYR A 93 15.53 4.16 -12.56
C TYR A 93 16.23 2.80 -12.80
N LEU A 94 15.51 1.69 -12.60
CA LEU A 94 16.05 0.36 -12.87
C LEU A 94 16.33 0.16 -14.37
N ASP A 95 15.42 0.61 -15.22
CA ASP A 95 15.58 0.56 -16.67
C ASP A 95 16.80 1.38 -17.14
N GLU A 96 16.97 2.61 -16.64
CA GLU A 96 18.17 3.43 -16.88
C GLU A 96 19.49 2.76 -16.45
N LYS A 97 19.41 1.88 -15.45
CA LYS A 97 20.54 1.05 -15.01
C LYS A 97 20.70 -0.24 -15.81
N GLY A 98 19.90 -0.44 -16.85
CA GLY A 98 19.90 -1.64 -17.68
C GLY A 98 19.35 -2.87 -16.96
N LYS A 99 18.52 -2.70 -15.93
CA LYS A 99 17.91 -3.77 -15.15
C LYS A 99 16.48 -4.00 -15.58
N LYS A 100 16.17 -5.18 -16.08
CA LYS A 100 14.80 -5.58 -16.41
C LYS A 100 13.99 -5.75 -15.14
N SER A 101 13.01 -4.87 -14.93
CA SER A 101 12.10 -4.97 -13.79
C SER A 101 10.71 -5.41 -14.22
N ALA A 102 9.93 -5.98 -13.27
CA ALA A 102 8.52 -6.25 -13.44
C ALA A 102 7.75 -5.83 -12.18
N ILE A 103 6.53 -5.32 -12.37
CA ILE A 103 5.64 -4.89 -11.29
C ILE A 103 4.69 -6.03 -10.96
N LEU A 104 4.53 -6.30 -9.66
CA LEU A 104 3.58 -7.28 -9.14
C LEU A 104 2.44 -6.54 -8.41
N SER A 105 1.29 -6.41 -9.06
CA SER A 105 0.12 -5.69 -8.52
C SER A 105 -1.02 -6.63 -8.12
N ARG A 106 -1.88 -6.22 -7.18
CA ARG A 106 -3.00 -7.01 -6.70
C ARG A 106 -4.15 -6.99 -7.71
N GLY A 107 -4.33 -8.08 -8.43
CA GLY A 107 -5.49 -8.25 -9.30
C GLY A 107 -6.79 -8.40 -8.49
N TYR A 108 -7.72 -7.46 -8.59
CA TYR A 108 -9.04 -7.51 -7.95
C TYR A 108 -10.06 -8.07 -8.91
N ALA A 109 -10.03 -8.78 -9.82
CA ALA A 109 -11.10 -9.33 -10.68
C ALA A 109 -10.63 -9.90 -12.05
N ALA A 110 -9.34 -9.85 -12.36
CA ALA A 110 -8.85 -10.44 -13.63
C ALA A 110 -9.05 -11.96 -13.70
N ALA A 111 -9.11 -12.65 -12.56
CA ALA A 111 -9.25 -14.11 -12.51
C ALA A 111 -10.65 -14.64 -12.87
N ILE A 112 -11.69 -13.80 -12.93
CA ILE A 112 -13.07 -14.25 -13.22
C ILE A 112 -13.39 -14.16 -14.71
N ARG A 113 -12.65 -13.38 -15.52
CA ARG A 113 -13.02 -13.05 -16.90
C ARG A 113 -12.21 -13.68 -18.03
N GLN A 114 -11.15 -14.40 -17.73
CA GLN A 114 -10.50 -15.20 -18.79
C GLN A 114 -11.36 -16.37 -19.29
N LYS A 115 -12.51 -16.66 -18.62
CA LYS A 115 -13.45 -17.74 -19.02
C LYS A 115 -14.66 -17.30 -19.82
N SER A 116 -14.92 -16.01 -19.98
CA SER A 116 -16.02 -15.49 -20.79
C SER A 116 -15.48 -14.37 -21.68
N GLY A 117 -15.50 -14.59 -22.98
CA GLY A 117 -14.96 -13.74 -24.04
C GLY A 117 -15.52 -12.30 -24.16
N ASP A 118 -15.84 -11.66 -23.06
CA ASP A 118 -16.34 -10.29 -23.02
C ASP A 118 -15.21 -9.29 -22.68
N THR A 119 -15.21 -8.23 -23.46
CA THR A 119 -14.27 -7.09 -23.44
C THR A 119 -13.74 -6.70 -22.06
N ALA A 120 -12.46 -6.92 -21.85
CA ALA A 120 -11.70 -6.84 -20.61
C ALA A 120 -11.54 -5.43 -19.98
N GLN A 121 -12.30 -4.42 -20.39
CA GLN A 121 -12.10 -3.02 -19.96
C GLN A 121 -12.79 -2.62 -18.64
N SER A 122 -13.63 -3.46 -18.03
CA SER A 122 -14.44 -3.05 -16.85
C SER A 122 -13.89 -3.44 -15.48
N ALA A 123 -12.75 -4.08 -15.38
CA ALA A 123 -12.23 -4.57 -14.09
C ALA A 123 -10.71 -4.37 -13.92
N CYS A 124 -10.07 -3.58 -14.77
CA CYS A 124 -8.70 -3.13 -14.55
C CYS A 124 -8.67 -2.19 -13.34
N ASN A 125 -7.74 -2.44 -12.42
CA ASN A 125 -7.41 -1.54 -11.34
C ASN A 125 -6.92 -0.22 -11.95
N ASP A 126 -7.40 0.93 -11.47
CA ASP A 126 -6.99 2.25 -11.98
C ASP A 126 -5.45 2.39 -11.97
N GLU A 127 -4.77 1.82 -10.98
CA GLU A 127 -3.30 1.80 -10.88
C GLU A 127 -2.64 1.01 -12.02
N TYR A 128 -3.24 -0.11 -12.46
CA TYR A 128 -2.74 -0.89 -13.59
C TYR A 128 -2.77 -0.08 -14.90
N LEU A 129 -3.85 0.65 -15.15
CA LEU A 129 -3.97 1.49 -16.34
C LEU A 129 -2.93 2.60 -16.36
N VAL A 130 -2.67 3.22 -15.21
CA VAL A 130 -1.63 4.25 -15.06
C VAL A 130 -0.25 3.69 -15.39
N PHE A 131 0.10 2.50 -14.90
CA PHE A 131 1.39 1.87 -15.26
C PHE A 131 1.48 1.54 -16.75
N GLN A 132 0.38 1.03 -17.34
CA GLN A 132 0.34 0.73 -18.77
C GLN A 132 0.51 1.98 -19.65
N GLU A 133 -0.02 3.10 -19.22
CA GLU A 133 0.10 4.38 -19.94
C GLU A 133 1.49 5.00 -19.79
N ASN A 134 2.03 5.03 -18.56
CA ASN A 134 3.24 5.78 -18.24
C ASN A 134 4.54 4.98 -18.47
N ILE A 135 4.51 3.65 -18.30
CA ILE A 135 5.67 2.75 -18.41
C ILE A 135 5.29 1.44 -19.13
N PRO A 136 4.76 1.50 -20.37
CA PRO A 136 4.22 0.32 -21.08
C PRO A 136 5.26 -0.76 -21.36
N TYR A 137 6.54 -0.45 -21.29
CA TYR A 137 7.65 -1.38 -21.48
C TYR A 137 7.99 -2.19 -20.23
N VAL A 138 7.43 -1.86 -19.06
CA VAL A 138 7.60 -2.60 -17.83
C VAL A 138 6.44 -3.56 -17.64
N PRO A 139 6.67 -4.89 -17.60
CA PRO A 139 5.60 -5.85 -17.35
C PRO A 139 4.92 -5.60 -16.01
N ASN A 140 3.58 -5.55 -16.01
CA ASN A 140 2.78 -5.45 -14.78
C ASN A 140 1.86 -6.67 -14.68
N LEU A 141 2.14 -7.56 -13.72
CA LEU A 141 1.44 -8.82 -13.52
C LEU A 141 0.40 -8.67 -12.40
N LEU A 142 -0.85 -8.86 -12.77
CA LEU A 142 -2.00 -8.80 -11.86
C LEU A 142 -2.35 -10.20 -11.34
N ASN A 143 -1.94 -10.53 -10.13
CA ASN A 143 -2.28 -11.81 -9.50
C ASN A 143 -2.42 -11.65 -7.97
N LYS A 144 -3.35 -12.37 -7.35
CA LYS A 144 -3.44 -12.45 -5.87
C LYS A 144 -2.27 -13.20 -5.29
N ASP A 145 -1.80 -14.23 -5.98
CA ASP A 145 -0.57 -14.96 -5.64
C ASP A 145 0.64 -14.24 -6.26
N ARG A 146 1.30 -13.44 -5.43
CA ARG A 146 2.50 -12.68 -5.84
C ARG A 146 3.71 -13.56 -6.10
N VAL A 147 3.75 -14.75 -5.48
CA VAL A 147 4.84 -15.71 -5.72
C VAL A 147 4.71 -16.28 -7.12
N ALA A 148 3.52 -16.72 -7.49
CA ALA A 148 3.23 -17.20 -8.84
C ALA A 148 3.50 -16.12 -9.91
N ALA A 149 3.01 -14.88 -9.67
CA ALA A 149 3.29 -13.76 -10.56
C ALA A 149 4.78 -13.43 -10.68
N GLY A 150 5.52 -13.51 -9.59
CA GLY A 150 6.98 -13.29 -9.61
C GLY A 150 7.73 -14.35 -10.40
N LEU A 151 7.36 -15.62 -10.26
CA LEU A 151 7.94 -16.71 -11.06
C LEU A 151 7.63 -16.56 -12.56
N GLU A 152 6.40 -16.15 -12.89
CA GLU A 152 5.99 -15.82 -14.26
C GLU A 152 6.81 -14.66 -14.82
N ALA A 153 6.98 -13.56 -14.04
CA ALA A 153 7.79 -12.42 -14.45
C ALA A 153 9.25 -12.80 -14.77
N ILE A 154 9.83 -13.66 -13.95
CA ILE A 154 11.20 -14.15 -14.15
C ILE A 154 11.30 -15.02 -15.39
N ARG A 155 10.38 -15.99 -15.56
CA ARG A 155 10.39 -16.96 -16.64
C ARG A 155 10.10 -16.33 -17.99
N ASP A 156 9.02 -15.53 -18.08
CA ASP A 156 8.46 -15.11 -19.37
C ASP A 156 8.98 -13.73 -19.80
N PHE A 157 9.34 -12.87 -18.84
CA PHE A 157 9.84 -11.51 -19.08
C PHE A 157 11.31 -11.34 -18.71
N GLN A 158 11.96 -12.37 -18.19
CA GLN A 158 13.38 -12.32 -17.79
C GLN A 158 13.64 -11.19 -16.76
N ALA A 159 12.70 -10.96 -15.86
CA ALA A 159 12.83 -9.93 -14.84
C ALA A 159 14.02 -10.23 -13.91
N GLU A 160 14.91 -9.25 -13.75
CA GLU A 160 16.07 -9.29 -12.86
C GLU A 160 15.77 -8.65 -11.49
N CYS A 161 14.67 -7.90 -11.39
CA CYS A 161 14.19 -7.26 -10.17
C CYS A 161 12.67 -7.18 -10.18
N LEU A 162 12.02 -7.39 -9.04
CA LEU A 162 10.57 -7.32 -8.89
C LEU A 162 10.18 -6.15 -8.00
N LEU A 163 9.23 -5.34 -8.47
CA LEU A 163 8.62 -4.23 -7.73
C LEU A 163 7.26 -4.69 -7.21
N LEU A 164 7.13 -4.90 -5.92
CA LEU A 164 5.90 -5.36 -5.28
C LEU A 164 5.03 -4.15 -4.89
N ASP A 165 3.96 -3.94 -5.64
CA ASP A 165 2.98 -2.89 -5.36
C ASP A 165 2.06 -3.27 -4.20
N ASP A 166 1.85 -2.30 -3.29
CA ASP A 166 1.10 -2.45 -2.04
C ASP A 166 1.63 -3.63 -1.19
N GLY A 167 2.96 -3.76 -1.15
CA GLY A 167 3.65 -4.94 -0.65
C GLY A 167 3.79 -5.04 0.87
N PHE A 168 3.69 -3.94 1.64
CA PHE A 168 4.04 -3.93 3.07
C PHE A 168 3.26 -4.95 3.91
N GLN A 169 1.97 -5.18 3.61
CA GLN A 169 1.14 -6.19 4.25
C GLN A 169 1.29 -7.60 3.65
N HIS A 170 1.96 -7.72 2.49
CA HIS A 170 2.06 -9.01 1.80
C HIS A 170 3.27 -9.83 2.28
N LEU A 171 3.16 -10.44 3.46
CA LEU A 171 4.26 -11.14 4.13
C LEU A 171 4.60 -12.52 3.52
N GLN A 172 3.80 -13.01 2.57
CA GLN A 172 4.03 -14.31 1.91
C GLN A 172 5.22 -14.31 0.95
N LEU A 173 5.56 -13.15 0.38
CA LEU A 173 6.73 -12.97 -0.47
C LEU A 173 7.84 -12.30 0.32
N ALA A 174 9.02 -12.92 0.37
CA ALA A 174 10.20 -12.33 1.00
C ALA A 174 10.66 -11.11 0.20
N ARG A 175 11.07 -10.05 0.89
CA ARG A 175 11.57 -8.80 0.31
C ARG A 175 13.03 -8.64 0.66
N ASP A 176 13.78 -8.01 -0.25
CA ASP A 176 15.17 -7.62 -0.04
C ASP A 176 15.28 -6.13 0.33
N LEU A 177 14.25 -5.34 -0.07
CA LEU A 177 14.08 -3.95 0.35
C LEU A 177 12.60 -3.65 0.57
N ASP A 178 12.24 -3.14 1.74
CA ASP A 178 10.85 -2.78 2.08
C ASP A 178 10.73 -1.26 2.28
N ILE A 179 10.16 -0.57 1.29
CA ILE A 179 9.98 0.88 1.28
C ILE A 179 8.55 1.21 1.71
N VAL A 180 8.41 2.02 2.74
CA VAL A 180 7.10 2.46 3.22
C VAL A 180 6.87 3.91 2.87
N ILE A 181 5.83 4.15 2.08
CA ILE A 181 5.38 5.50 1.73
C ILE A 181 4.47 6.02 2.83
N ILE A 182 4.79 7.21 3.33
CA ILE A 182 4.00 7.93 4.33
C ILE A 182 3.62 9.30 3.79
N ASP A 183 2.33 9.58 3.80
CA ASP A 183 1.79 10.89 3.42
C ASP A 183 1.96 11.89 4.58
N ALA A 184 2.72 12.96 4.36
CA ALA A 184 2.96 13.99 5.37
C ALA A 184 1.69 14.72 5.82
N LEU A 185 0.63 14.71 5.01
CA LEU A 185 -0.66 15.32 5.35
C LEU A 185 -1.45 14.51 6.40
N ASN A 186 -1.27 13.18 6.40
CA ASN A 186 -1.86 12.30 7.41
C ASN A 186 -0.94 11.10 7.71
N PRO A 187 0.23 11.33 8.31
CA PRO A 187 1.30 10.33 8.40
C PRO A 187 0.97 9.14 9.30
N PHE A 188 0.06 9.31 10.24
CA PHE A 188 -0.25 8.32 11.27
C PHE A 188 -1.70 7.85 11.26
N GLY A 189 -2.48 8.16 10.21
CA GLY A 189 -3.84 7.64 10.01
C GLY A 189 -4.77 7.89 11.19
N TYR A 190 -4.66 9.07 11.80
CA TYR A 190 -5.37 9.49 13.02
C TYR A 190 -5.06 8.61 14.24
N ASP A 191 -3.89 7.98 14.28
CA ASP A 191 -3.36 7.15 15.38
C ASP A 191 -4.18 5.89 15.73
N TYR A 192 -5.17 5.54 14.92
CA TYR A 192 -6.01 4.37 15.16
C TYR A 192 -6.03 3.43 13.95
N LEU A 193 -6.10 2.14 14.28
CA LEU A 193 -6.35 1.09 13.29
C LEU A 193 -7.78 1.19 12.74
N THR A 194 -7.98 0.70 11.53
CA THR A 194 -9.32 0.51 10.97
C THR A 194 -10.16 -0.39 11.89
N PRO A 195 -11.48 -0.13 12.03
CA PRO A 195 -12.29 0.91 11.38
C PRO A 195 -12.35 2.25 12.12
N ARG A 196 -11.71 2.44 13.27
CA ARG A 196 -11.73 3.72 14.00
C ARG A 196 -10.81 4.78 13.40
N GLY A 197 -9.72 4.36 12.78
CA GLY A 197 -8.74 5.22 12.10
C GLY A 197 -8.41 4.68 10.73
N MET A 198 -7.30 5.16 10.16
CA MET A 198 -6.87 4.78 8.81
C MET A 198 -5.67 3.84 8.79
N LEU A 199 -5.15 3.42 9.94
CA LEU A 199 -4.02 2.51 9.97
C LEU A 199 -4.45 1.08 9.55
N ARG A 200 -3.70 0.50 8.64
CA ARG A 200 -3.81 -0.91 8.21
C ARG A 200 -3.04 -1.86 9.11
N GLU A 201 -1.98 -1.34 9.75
CA GLU A 201 -1.15 -2.04 10.71
C GLU A 201 -0.77 -1.11 11.87
N PRO A 202 -0.43 -1.64 13.05
CA PRO A 202 0.10 -0.83 14.14
C PRO A 202 1.36 -0.07 13.72
N LEU A 203 1.58 1.12 14.27
CA LEU A 203 2.74 1.95 13.93
C LEU A 203 4.08 1.23 14.18
N GLU A 204 4.14 0.31 15.16
CA GLU A 204 5.32 -0.50 15.43
C GLU A 204 5.72 -1.40 14.26
N ALA A 205 4.79 -1.65 13.32
CA ALA A 205 5.09 -2.39 12.10
C ALA A 205 6.13 -1.68 11.21
N LEU A 206 6.27 -0.35 11.34
CA LEU A 206 7.31 0.43 10.65
C LEU A 206 8.73 -0.05 10.96
N LYS A 207 8.95 -0.75 12.06
CA LYS A 207 10.26 -1.38 12.37
C LYS A 207 10.70 -2.45 11.36
N ARG A 208 9.80 -2.87 10.45
CA ARG A 208 10.14 -3.81 9.37
C ARG A 208 10.60 -3.11 8.09
N ALA A 209 10.33 -1.81 7.98
CA ALA A 209 10.74 -1.05 6.81
C ALA A 209 12.26 -0.83 6.83
N ASP A 210 12.85 -0.85 5.64
CA ASP A 210 14.26 -0.50 5.45
C ASP A 210 14.41 1.00 5.14
N VAL A 211 13.41 1.59 4.48
CA VAL A 211 13.36 3.02 4.12
C VAL A 211 11.93 3.54 4.28
N ILE A 212 11.80 4.76 4.78
CA ILE A 212 10.54 5.51 4.74
C ILE A 212 10.68 6.63 3.72
N ALA A 213 9.73 6.71 2.76
CA ALA A 213 9.60 7.84 1.85
C ALA A 213 8.41 8.71 2.29
N LEU A 214 8.70 9.95 2.66
CA LEU A 214 7.69 10.92 3.11
C LEU A 214 7.27 11.78 1.92
N THR A 215 6.02 11.63 1.49
CA THR A 215 5.42 12.34 0.36
C THR A 215 4.67 13.59 0.80
N HIS A 216 4.36 14.49 -0.16
CA HIS A 216 3.64 15.75 0.05
C HIS A 216 4.30 16.67 1.11
N VAL A 217 5.62 16.61 1.23
CA VAL A 217 6.35 17.44 2.19
C VAL A 217 6.32 18.93 1.83
N ASP A 218 6.18 19.24 0.54
CA ASP A 218 6.00 20.57 -0.02
C ASP A 218 4.70 21.26 0.44
N GLN A 219 3.69 20.48 0.83
CA GLN A 219 2.41 20.97 1.34
C GLN A 219 2.39 21.16 2.86
N CYS A 220 3.49 20.84 3.52
CA CYS A 220 3.64 20.94 4.96
C CYS A 220 4.63 22.04 5.36
N SER A 221 4.41 22.66 6.54
CA SER A 221 5.43 23.56 7.09
C SER A 221 6.70 22.76 7.48
N PRO A 222 7.90 23.34 7.32
CA PRO A 222 9.15 22.66 7.67
C PRO A 222 9.16 22.09 9.09
N GLY A 223 8.66 22.85 10.06
CA GLY A 223 8.55 22.38 11.44
C GLY A 223 7.57 21.22 11.66
N ALA A 224 6.54 21.05 10.78
CA ALA A 224 5.67 19.89 10.81
C ALA A 224 6.39 18.65 10.28
N VAL A 225 7.13 18.79 9.19
CA VAL A 225 7.92 17.70 8.61
C VAL A 225 8.95 17.15 9.61
N GLU A 226 9.68 18.02 10.29
CA GLU A 226 10.66 17.58 11.29
C GLU A 226 9.99 16.84 12.47
N ARG A 227 8.85 17.33 12.97
CA ARG A 227 8.07 16.60 14.01
C ARG A 227 7.63 15.20 13.55
N ILE A 228 7.23 15.06 12.28
CA ILE A 228 6.87 13.77 11.70
C ILE A 228 8.09 12.85 11.70
N ILE A 229 9.23 13.32 11.22
CA ILE A 229 10.49 12.55 11.16
C ILE A 229 10.91 12.12 12.55
N ASP A 230 10.88 13.01 13.53
CA ASP A 230 11.23 12.69 14.92
C ASP A 230 10.31 11.63 15.51
N ARG A 231 9.02 11.71 15.22
CA ARG A 231 8.07 10.68 15.65
C ARG A 231 8.32 9.34 14.96
N LEU A 232 8.62 9.34 13.66
CA LEU A 232 8.98 8.13 12.91
C LEU A 232 10.22 7.48 13.48
N ARG A 233 11.27 8.26 13.80
CA ARG A 233 12.49 7.75 14.43
C ARG A 233 12.25 7.14 15.82
N LYS A 234 11.37 7.74 16.61
CA LYS A 234 10.98 7.18 17.93
C LYS A 234 10.24 5.84 17.79
N ILE A 235 9.45 5.65 16.73
CA ILE A 235 8.65 4.44 16.49
C ILE A 235 9.50 3.35 15.83
N ALA A 236 10.17 3.67 14.72
CA ALA A 236 10.85 2.71 13.85
C ALA A 236 12.35 2.54 14.20
N GLY A 237 12.94 3.47 14.96
CA GLY A 237 14.37 3.52 15.19
C GLY A 237 15.10 4.37 14.15
N PRO A 238 16.43 4.22 14.00
CA PRO A 238 17.26 5.02 13.10
C PRO A 238 17.12 4.57 11.63
N ILE A 239 15.89 4.61 11.12
CA ILE A 239 15.58 4.27 9.74
C ILE A 239 15.82 5.48 8.82
N PRO A 240 16.37 5.29 7.60
CA PRO A 240 16.47 6.33 6.60
C PRO A 240 15.08 6.89 6.24
N VAL A 241 14.94 8.23 6.25
CA VAL A 241 13.72 8.92 5.81
C VAL A 241 14.08 9.82 4.64
N VAL A 242 13.49 9.56 3.48
CA VAL A 242 13.63 10.37 2.25
C VAL A 242 12.42 11.29 2.14
N LYS A 243 12.62 12.52 1.70
CA LYS A 243 11.56 13.50 1.42
C LYS A 243 11.32 13.54 -0.09
N THR A 244 10.05 13.48 -0.51
CA THR A 244 9.67 13.53 -1.92
C THR A 244 8.53 14.50 -2.14
#